data_808fbc92dc8dabaf6a4f18c54f1a5fa5
#
_entry.id   808fbc92dc8dabaf6a4f18c54f1a5fa5
#
_cell.length_a   1.000
_cell.length_b   1.000
_cell.length_c   1.000
_cell.angle_alpha   90.00
_cell.angle_beta   90.00
_cell.angle_gamma   90.00
#
_symmetry.space_group_name_H-M   'P 1'
#
loop_
_entity.id
_entity.type
_entity.pdbx_description
1 polymer ?
#
loop_
_entity_poly.entity_id
_entity_poly.type
_entity_poly.pdbx_seq_one_letter_code
_entity_poly.pdbx_strand_id
1 'polypeptide(L)'
;MLRYLFPSLFSIILLNTVVTVNAKTISSKNELNPIPQGGPTLVQAQLVPNYKDISYRDISATQKLDIYLPKNKKKSIPVVIYAHPGGFMFGDKTMASASIVQGILDSGFAFVSVNYRLSREAIFPAAVQDFFAAVEYIKEHGNEYGLDSKNIVVYGESAGANIVALNGVAYDQPLFRSNLKNPNANVKPRAVIALYPPVDFNKIEEFTNNQNCKKGDSKEKLPSLEEIYIGGALKNHPEKVKQANSATYVSSKSSPFFLENGGKDCNIGTAQALLLKNTLKKYNVPVRYKLLPNAGHGGLEFETKQNVSLITEYLKSMVKNGL
;
A
#
# COMPACT_ATOMS: atom_id res chain seq x y z
N MET A 1 47.60 58.34 -20.16
CA MET A 1 49.05 58.14 -20.29
C MET A 1 49.36 56.66 -20.14
N LEU A 2 49.98 56.13 -21.15
CA LEU A 2 50.94 55.04 -21.29
C LEU A 2 50.44 53.66 -20.89
N ARG A 3 50.16 52.75 -21.79
CA ARG A 3 50.96 51.99 -22.80
C ARG A 3 51.60 50.72 -22.23
N TYR A 4 51.15 49.57 -22.78
CA TYR A 4 51.89 48.39 -23.31
C TYR A 4 52.43 47.39 -22.27
N LEU A 5 52.39 46.06 -22.42
CA LEU A 5 52.66 45.20 -23.57
C LEU A 5 52.24 43.75 -23.17
N PHE A 6 51.69 42.97 -24.15
CA PHE A 6 51.84 41.54 -24.29
C PHE A 6 53.31 41.19 -24.66
N PRO A 7 53.85 39.97 -24.56
CA PRO A 7 53.26 38.67 -24.93
C PRO A 7 53.76 37.45 -24.06
N SER A 8 53.21 36.27 -24.13
CA SER A 8 53.81 35.14 -24.85
C SER A 8 53.01 33.83 -24.60
N LEU A 9 52.81 33.15 -25.71
CA LEU A 9 52.34 31.79 -25.82
C LEU A 9 53.19 30.81 -24.98
N PHE A 10 52.53 29.93 -24.21
CA PHE A 10 53.11 28.65 -23.85
C PHE A 10 52.09 27.55 -24.20
N SER A 11 52.42 26.83 -25.25
CA SER A 11 51.75 25.59 -25.67
C SER A 11 52.05 24.52 -24.63
N ILE A 12 51.02 24.04 -23.90
CA ILE A 12 51.14 22.85 -23.08
C ILE A 12 50.52 21.71 -23.87
N ILE A 13 51.38 20.79 -24.27
CA ILE A 13 51.05 19.50 -24.88
C ILE A 13 50.36 18.66 -23.80
N LEU A 14 49.06 18.38 -23.94
CA LEU A 14 48.39 17.37 -23.14
C LEU A 14 48.77 15.97 -23.64
N LEU A 15 49.61 15.27 -22.90
CA LEU A 15 49.78 13.82 -23.04
C LEU A 15 48.52 13.15 -22.56
N ASN A 16 47.74 12.58 -23.46
CA ASN A 16 46.68 11.65 -23.14
C ASN A 16 47.28 10.31 -22.69
N THR A 17 47.39 10.09 -21.39
CA THR A 17 47.60 8.76 -20.85
C THR A 17 46.23 8.08 -20.69
N VAL A 18 45.94 7.15 -21.60
CA VAL A 18 44.81 6.23 -21.48
C VAL A 18 45.15 5.26 -20.36
N VAL A 19 44.54 5.43 -19.20
CA VAL A 19 44.55 4.44 -18.12
C VAL A 19 43.46 3.42 -18.44
N THR A 20 43.86 2.28 -19.02
CA THR A 20 42.98 1.11 -19.12
C THR A 20 42.83 0.51 -17.75
N VAL A 21 41.68 0.79 -17.09
CA VAL A 21 41.28 0.08 -15.88
C VAL A 21 40.71 -1.28 -16.31
N ASN A 22 41.48 -2.33 -16.06
CA ASN A 22 40.99 -3.72 -16.16
C ASN A 22 39.86 -3.91 -15.15
N ALA A 23 38.62 -3.91 -15.61
CA ALA A 23 37.47 -4.34 -14.84
C ALA A 23 37.58 -5.85 -14.58
N LYS A 24 38.19 -6.22 -13.47
CA LYS A 24 38.00 -7.54 -12.89
C LYS A 24 36.53 -7.66 -12.49
N THR A 25 35.80 -8.48 -13.21
CA THR A 25 34.45 -8.90 -12.93
C THR A 25 34.44 -9.54 -11.52
N ILE A 26 34.05 -8.75 -10.51
CA ILE A 26 33.67 -9.29 -9.21
C ILE A 26 32.27 -9.83 -9.37
N SER A 27 32.16 -11.12 -9.66
CA SER A 27 30.92 -11.87 -9.55
C SER A 27 30.58 -11.98 -8.06
N SER A 28 29.92 -10.98 -7.51
CA SER A 28 29.24 -11.10 -6.23
C SER A 28 27.89 -11.77 -6.49
N LYS A 29 27.84 -13.08 -6.34
CA LYS A 29 26.59 -13.80 -6.10
C LYS A 29 26.08 -13.41 -4.71
N ASN A 30 25.49 -12.24 -4.59
CA ASN A 30 24.51 -11.94 -3.57
C ASN A 30 23.13 -12.12 -4.21
N GLU A 31 22.74 -13.39 -4.31
CA GLU A 31 21.33 -13.74 -4.46
C GLU A 31 20.64 -13.30 -3.16
N LEU A 32 20.16 -12.06 -3.15
CA LEU A 32 19.01 -11.69 -2.32
C LEU A 32 17.93 -12.68 -2.72
N ASN A 33 17.60 -13.63 -1.81
CA ASN A 33 16.45 -14.49 -2.00
C ASN A 33 15.28 -13.59 -2.40
N PRO A 34 14.69 -13.78 -3.59
CA PRO A 34 13.55 -12.98 -3.98
C PRO A 34 12.46 -13.22 -2.95
N ILE A 35 11.95 -12.16 -2.33
CA ILE A 35 10.65 -12.17 -1.67
C ILE A 35 9.72 -12.87 -2.67
N PRO A 36 8.97 -13.93 -2.28
CA PRO A 36 8.01 -14.55 -3.17
C PRO A 36 7.01 -13.46 -3.55
N GLN A 37 7.27 -12.80 -4.64
CA GLN A 37 6.35 -11.89 -5.27
C GLN A 37 5.28 -12.81 -5.86
N GLY A 38 4.06 -12.68 -5.38
CA GLY A 38 2.92 -12.98 -6.22
C GLY A 38 3.09 -12.04 -7.41
N GLY A 39 3.85 -12.49 -8.41
CA GLY A 39 4.07 -11.73 -9.63
C GLY A 39 2.74 -11.45 -10.30
N PRO A 40 2.62 -10.38 -11.07
CA PRO A 40 1.41 -10.09 -11.81
C PRO A 40 1.07 -11.32 -12.66
N THR A 41 -0.13 -11.88 -12.44
CA THR A 41 -0.62 -12.96 -13.30
C THR A 41 -0.67 -12.42 -14.73
N LEU A 42 -0.41 -13.28 -15.75
CA LEU A 42 -0.46 -12.89 -17.17
C LEU A 42 -1.77 -12.18 -17.57
N VAL A 43 -2.83 -12.34 -16.80
CA VAL A 43 -4.14 -11.69 -16.97
C VAL A 43 -4.08 -10.19 -16.61
N GLN A 44 -3.23 -9.78 -15.66
CA GLN A 44 -3.11 -8.37 -15.22
C GLN A 44 -2.64 -7.44 -16.35
N ALA A 45 -1.82 -7.93 -17.28
CA ALA A 45 -1.39 -7.18 -18.46
C ALA A 45 -2.53 -6.78 -19.42
N GLN A 46 -3.73 -7.34 -19.26
CA GLN A 46 -4.90 -7.07 -20.10
C GLN A 46 -5.85 -6.00 -19.52
N LEU A 47 -5.67 -5.62 -18.25
CA LEU A 47 -6.51 -4.59 -17.62
C LEU A 47 -5.94 -3.19 -17.90
N VAL A 48 -6.65 -2.45 -18.75
CA VAL A 48 -6.30 -1.06 -19.09
C VAL A 48 -7.22 -0.12 -18.30
N PRO A 49 -6.66 0.85 -17.56
CA PRO A 49 -7.48 1.83 -16.88
C PRO A 49 -8.24 2.74 -17.85
N ASN A 50 -9.45 3.13 -17.50
CA ASN A 50 -10.22 4.11 -18.26
C ASN A 50 -9.64 5.52 -18.12
N TYR A 51 -9.05 5.81 -16.96
CA TYR A 51 -8.31 7.03 -16.69
C TYR A 51 -7.01 6.68 -16.01
N LYS A 52 -5.90 7.18 -16.54
CA LYS A 52 -4.55 6.80 -16.14
C LYS A 52 -3.78 8.01 -15.63
N ASP A 53 -2.94 7.78 -14.61
CA ASP A 53 -1.97 8.75 -14.07
C ASP A 53 -2.59 10.07 -13.62
N ILE A 54 -3.83 10.02 -13.08
CA ILE A 54 -4.50 11.19 -12.54
C ILE A 54 -3.77 11.66 -11.28
N SER A 55 -3.38 12.93 -11.25
CA SER A 55 -2.74 13.54 -10.08
C SER A 55 -3.80 13.85 -9.02
N TYR A 56 -3.73 13.24 -7.86
CA TYR A 56 -4.63 13.55 -6.75
C TYR A 56 -4.03 14.58 -5.78
N ARG A 57 -2.74 14.84 -5.87
CA ARG A 57 -1.99 15.89 -5.15
C ARG A 57 -0.78 16.31 -5.99
N ASP A 58 -0.13 17.39 -5.57
CA ASP A 58 1.01 18.03 -6.20
C ASP A 58 2.26 18.10 -5.31
N ILE A 59 2.23 17.42 -4.15
CA ILE A 59 3.37 17.35 -3.23
C ILE A 59 4.49 16.48 -3.83
N SER A 60 4.12 15.47 -4.60
CA SER A 60 5.05 14.52 -5.23
C SER A 60 4.53 14.05 -6.59
N ALA A 61 5.45 13.80 -7.53
CA ALA A 61 5.13 13.16 -8.81
C ALA A 61 4.59 11.73 -8.64
N THR A 62 4.85 11.07 -7.52
CA THR A 62 4.34 9.75 -7.18
C THR A 62 2.83 9.75 -6.96
N GLN A 63 2.23 10.87 -6.52
CA GLN A 63 0.83 10.97 -6.11
C GLN A 63 -0.14 10.90 -7.31
N LYS A 64 -0.21 9.71 -7.91
CA LYS A 64 -1.03 9.36 -9.08
C LYS A 64 -2.00 8.23 -8.75
N LEU A 65 -3.14 8.22 -9.42
CA LEU A 65 -4.08 7.11 -9.37
C LEU A 65 -4.57 6.74 -10.78
N ASP A 66 -5.04 5.49 -10.90
CA ASP A 66 -5.70 4.98 -12.11
C ASP A 66 -7.13 4.58 -11.76
N ILE A 67 -8.08 4.80 -12.68
CA ILE A 67 -9.49 4.44 -12.52
C ILE A 67 -9.88 3.41 -13.57
N TYR A 68 -10.43 2.29 -13.09
CA TYR A 68 -11.01 1.23 -13.91
C TYR A 68 -12.52 1.22 -13.71
N LEU A 69 -13.29 1.21 -14.79
CA LEU A 69 -14.74 1.25 -14.75
C LEU A 69 -15.34 -0.10 -15.18
N PRO A 70 -16.46 -0.54 -14.59
CA PRO A 70 -17.17 -1.71 -15.03
C PRO A 70 -17.72 -1.53 -16.44
N LYS A 71 -17.85 -2.64 -17.21
CA LYS A 71 -18.39 -2.61 -18.59
C LYS A 71 -19.82 -2.06 -18.62
N ASN A 72 -20.67 -2.52 -17.71
CA ASN A 72 -22.06 -2.08 -17.57
C ASN A 72 -22.11 -0.85 -16.63
N LYS A 73 -21.87 0.34 -17.19
CA LYS A 73 -21.83 1.60 -16.42
C LYS A 73 -23.24 1.98 -15.97
N LYS A 74 -23.43 2.14 -14.67
CA LYS A 74 -24.55 2.85 -14.05
C LYS A 74 -24.26 4.34 -14.02
N LYS A 75 -25.29 5.15 -13.76
CA LYS A 75 -25.14 6.61 -13.65
C LYS A 75 -24.27 7.04 -12.46
N SER A 76 -24.17 6.20 -11.42
CA SER A 76 -23.38 6.45 -10.22
C SER A 76 -22.80 5.11 -9.76
N ILE A 77 -21.47 4.96 -9.85
CA ILE A 77 -20.77 3.69 -9.69
C ILE A 77 -20.08 3.68 -8.32
N PRO A 78 -20.42 2.75 -7.41
CA PRO A 78 -19.72 2.63 -6.13
C PRO A 78 -18.24 2.29 -6.35
N VAL A 79 -17.37 2.68 -5.42
CA VAL A 79 -15.92 2.73 -5.63
C VAL A 79 -15.18 1.85 -4.64
N VAL A 80 -14.20 1.10 -5.13
CA VAL A 80 -13.14 0.50 -4.31
C VAL A 80 -11.85 1.27 -4.56
N ILE A 81 -11.27 1.88 -3.51
CA ILE A 81 -9.97 2.54 -3.58
C ILE A 81 -8.92 1.62 -2.98
N TYR A 82 -7.88 1.33 -3.75
CA TYR A 82 -6.88 0.31 -3.46
C TYR A 82 -5.51 0.90 -3.13
N ALA A 83 -4.90 0.36 -2.05
CA ALA A 83 -3.51 0.57 -1.68
C ALA A 83 -2.71 -0.71 -1.90
N HIS A 84 -1.64 -0.64 -2.71
CA HIS A 84 -0.83 -1.79 -3.12
C HIS A 84 0.07 -2.34 -2.00
N PRO A 85 0.50 -3.63 -2.07
CA PRO A 85 1.49 -4.21 -1.18
C PRO A 85 2.90 -3.69 -1.47
N GLY A 86 3.92 -4.24 -0.78
CA GLY A 86 5.33 -3.96 -1.08
C GLY A 86 6.13 -3.43 0.11
N GLY A 87 5.68 -3.69 1.36
CA GLY A 87 6.42 -3.34 2.57
C GLY A 87 6.70 -1.85 2.70
N PHE A 88 5.82 -1.00 2.17
CA PHE A 88 5.98 0.46 2.12
C PHE A 88 7.18 0.97 1.31
N MET A 89 7.95 0.09 0.70
CA MET A 89 9.23 0.39 0.05
C MET A 89 9.24 0.08 -1.45
N PHE A 90 8.36 -0.79 -1.89
CA PHE A 90 8.28 -1.30 -3.26
C PHE A 90 6.85 -1.23 -3.79
N GLY A 91 6.74 -1.38 -5.11
CA GLY A 91 5.45 -1.50 -5.77
C GLY A 91 4.91 -0.20 -6.32
N ASP A 92 3.79 -0.35 -6.98
CA ASP A 92 3.01 0.75 -7.54
C ASP A 92 1.54 0.33 -7.80
N LYS A 93 0.72 1.26 -8.29
CA LYS A 93 -0.70 1.08 -8.58
C LYS A 93 -1.03 -0.03 -9.59
N THR A 94 -0.03 -0.62 -10.27
CA THR A 94 -0.25 -1.73 -11.22
C THR A 94 -0.21 -3.11 -10.56
N MET A 95 0.10 -3.19 -9.26
CA MET A 95 0.28 -4.46 -8.54
C MET A 95 -1.02 -5.16 -8.11
N ALA A 96 -2.18 -4.55 -8.34
CA ALA A 96 -3.44 -5.20 -7.99
C ALA A 96 -3.65 -6.49 -8.79
N SER A 97 -4.08 -7.57 -8.13
CA SER A 97 -4.40 -8.83 -8.81
C SER A 97 -5.51 -8.65 -9.84
N ALA A 98 -5.24 -9.09 -11.08
CA ALA A 98 -6.21 -8.97 -12.17
C ALA A 98 -7.52 -9.72 -11.90
N SER A 99 -7.46 -10.87 -11.24
CA SER A 99 -8.65 -11.66 -10.88
C SER A 99 -9.52 -10.93 -9.86
N ILE A 100 -8.91 -10.29 -8.87
CA ILE A 100 -9.63 -9.49 -7.88
C ILE A 100 -10.21 -8.23 -8.53
N VAL A 101 -9.41 -7.50 -9.31
CA VAL A 101 -9.88 -6.30 -10.01
C VAL A 101 -11.05 -6.63 -10.94
N GLN A 102 -10.93 -7.70 -11.76
CA GLN A 102 -12.00 -8.12 -12.66
C GLN A 102 -13.26 -8.51 -11.87
N GLY A 103 -13.14 -9.25 -10.77
CA GLY A 103 -14.27 -9.60 -9.92
C GLY A 103 -14.98 -8.37 -9.32
N ILE A 104 -14.22 -7.35 -8.92
CA ILE A 104 -14.76 -6.07 -8.44
C ILE A 104 -15.52 -5.35 -9.56
N LEU A 105 -14.94 -5.25 -10.76
CA LEU A 105 -15.58 -4.63 -11.93
C LEU A 105 -16.85 -5.37 -12.34
N ASP A 106 -16.81 -6.70 -12.39
CA ASP A 106 -17.97 -7.54 -12.73
C ASP A 106 -19.09 -7.44 -11.69
N SER A 107 -18.75 -7.05 -10.47
CA SER A 107 -19.70 -6.79 -9.39
C SER A 107 -20.35 -5.40 -9.47
N GLY A 108 -20.00 -4.60 -10.47
CA GLY A 108 -20.56 -3.27 -10.71
C GLY A 108 -19.90 -2.14 -9.91
N PHE A 109 -18.71 -2.38 -9.35
CA PHE A 109 -17.90 -1.36 -8.69
C PHE A 109 -16.82 -0.82 -9.64
N ALA A 110 -16.47 0.44 -9.50
CA ALA A 110 -15.23 0.97 -10.04
C ALA A 110 -14.05 0.61 -9.13
N PHE A 111 -12.87 0.46 -9.73
CA PHE A 111 -11.64 0.21 -9.00
C PHE A 111 -10.67 1.37 -9.22
N VAL A 112 -10.19 1.98 -8.14
CA VAL A 112 -9.24 3.09 -8.15
C VAL A 112 -7.95 2.63 -7.50
N SER A 113 -6.88 2.49 -8.28
CA SER A 113 -5.58 2.07 -7.76
C SER A 113 -4.68 3.27 -7.52
N VAL A 114 -4.08 3.35 -6.32
CA VAL A 114 -3.38 4.53 -5.83
C VAL A 114 -1.89 4.25 -5.66
N ASN A 115 -1.05 5.15 -6.21
CA ASN A 115 0.34 5.28 -5.79
C ASN A 115 0.41 6.20 -4.57
N TYR A 116 1.18 5.79 -3.58
CA TYR A 116 1.54 6.59 -2.41
C TYR A 116 3.07 6.68 -2.30
N ARG A 117 3.59 7.71 -1.65
CA ARG A 117 5.05 7.87 -1.46
C ARG A 117 5.61 6.69 -0.67
N LEU A 118 6.62 6.04 -1.26
CA LEU A 118 7.33 4.93 -0.66
C LEU A 118 8.35 5.44 0.37
N SER A 119 8.81 4.58 1.27
CA SER A 119 9.71 4.92 2.38
C SER A 119 11.04 5.54 1.94
N ARG A 120 11.48 5.28 0.69
CA ARG A 120 12.67 5.91 0.11
C ARG A 120 12.46 7.39 -0.23
N GLU A 121 11.21 7.78 -0.47
CA GLU A 121 10.84 9.17 -0.76
C GLU A 121 10.41 9.89 0.53
N ALA A 122 9.56 9.26 1.32
CA ALA A 122 9.08 9.81 2.58
C ALA A 122 8.66 8.71 3.57
N ILE A 123 9.20 8.76 4.78
CA ILE A 123 8.88 7.81 5.86
C ILE A 123 7.47 8.04 6.41
N PHE A 124 7.02 7.14 7.31
CA PHE A 124 5.76 7.29 8.05
C PHE A 124 5.64 8.73 8.67
N PRO A 125 4.47 9.39 8.53
CA PRO A 125 3.17 8.88 8.08
C PRO A 125 2.82 9.16 6.61
N ALA A 126 3.78 9.51 5.74
CA ALA A 126 3.53 10.04 4.40
C ALA A 126 2.61 9.17 3.53
N ALA A 127 2.82 7.86 3.49
CA ALA A 127 1.99 6.93 2.70
C ALA A 127 0.52 6.94 3.14
N VAL A 128 0.26 7.03 4.46
CA VAL A 128 -1.11 7.11 5.00
C VAL A 128 -1.76 8.44 4.64
N GLN A 129 -1.02 9.54 4.77
CA GLN A 129 -1.48 10.89 4.40
C GLN A 129 -1.83 10.99 2.91
N ASP A 130 -1.02 10.36 2.05
CA ASP A 130 -1.25 10.30 0.61
C ASP A 130 -2.53 9.51 0.29
N PHE A 131 -2.74 8.37 0.96
CA PHE A 131 -3.94 7.58 0.76
C PHE A 131 -5.20 8.34 1.21
N PHE A 132 -5.14 9.02 2.34
CA PHE A 132 -6.25 9.89 2.79
C PHE A 132 -6.55 10.99 1.77
N ALA A 133 -5.51 11.59 1.19
CA ALA A 133 -5.64 12.59 0.14
C ALA A 133 -6.24 12.03 -1.16
N ALA A 134 -5.92 10.77 -1.52
CA ALA A 134 -6.55 10.09 -2.66
C ALA A 134 -8.05 9.82 -2.39
N VAL A 135 -8.41 9.42 -1.15
CA VAL A 135 -9.82 9.27 -0.76
C VAL A 135 -10.56 10.62 -0.83
N GLU A 136 -9.95 11.70 -0.34
CA GLU A 136 -10.52 13.05 -0.46
C GLU A 136 -10.74 13.43 -1.93
N TYR A 137 -9.74 13.23 -2.78
CA TYR A 137 -9.82 13.53 -4.21
C TYR A 137 -11.00 12.81 -4.89
N ILE A 138 -11.19 11.52 -4.62
CA ILE A 138 -12.33 10.77 -5.18
C ILE A 138 -13.66 11.25 -4.59
N LYS A 139 -13.71 11.69 -3.34
CA LYS A 139 -14.91 12.28 -2.75
C LYS A 139 -15.30 13.62 -3.41
N GLU A 140 -14.33 14.42 -3.78
CA GLU A 140 -14.53 15.74 -4.40
C GLU A 140 -14.78 15.65 -5.91
N HIS A 141 -13.98 14.84 -6.61
CA HIS A 141 -13.93 14.77 -8.07
C HIS A 141 -14.53 13.49 -8.67
N GLY A 142 -14.92 12.51 -7.85
CA GLY A 142 -15.41 11.22 -8.34
C GLY A 142 -16.58 11.32 -9.32
N ASN A 143 -17.47 12.31 -9.14
CA ASN A 143 -18.61 12.53 -10.04
C ASN A 143 -18.20 12.85 -11.48
N GLU A 144 -17.01 13.46 -11.69
CA GLU A 144 -16.46 13.77 -13.02
C GLU A 144 -16.13 12.48 -13.80
N TYR A 145 -15.91 11.37 -13.09
CA TYR A 145 -15.63 10.04 -13.63
C TYR A 145 -16.85 9.10 -13.57
N GLY A 146 -18.02 9.61 -13.16
CA GLY A 146 -19.24 8.79 -12.97
C GLY A 146 -19.24 7.93 -11.70
N LEU A 147 -18.40 8.26 -10.72
CA LEU A 147 -18.26 7.50 -9.48
C LEU A 147 -19.23 7.99 -8.40
N ASP A 148 -19.70 7.08 -7.56
CA ASP A 148 -20.47 7.39 -6.35
C ASP A 148 -19.54 7.69 -5.18
N SER A 149 -19.23 8.97 -4.99
CA SER A 149 -18.33 9.44 -3.94
C SER A 149 -18.86 9.24 -2.50
N LYS A 150 -20.14 8.83 -2.34
CA LYS A 150 -20.72 8.48 -1.04
C LYS A 150 -20.53 7.02 -0.66
N ASN A 151 -20.32 6.15 -1.66
CA ASN A 151 -20.17 4.72 -1.49
C ASN A 151 -18.73 4.26 -1.81
N ILE A 152 -17.78 4.66 -0.97
CA ILE A 152 -16.36 4.31 -1.08
C ILE A 152 -16.03 3.21 -0.08
N VAL A 153 -15.51 2.09 -0.57
CA VAL A 153 -14.85 1.04 0.22
C VAL A 153 -13.35 1.12 -0.05
N VAL A 154 -12.52 0.94 0.98
CA VAL A 154 -11.07 0.89 0.80
C VAL A 154 -10.59 -0.54 0.88
N TYR A 155 -9.63 -0.90 0.03
CA TYR A 155 -9.05 -2.22 -0.08
C TYR A 155 -7.53 -2.14 -0.09
N GLY A 156 -6.86 -3.03 0.62
CA GLY A 156 -5.40 -3.06 0.63
C GLY A 156 -4.84 -4.43 0.99
N GLU A 157 -3.60 -4.64 0.59
CA GLU A 157 -2.85 -5.86 0.79
C GLU A 157 -1.53 -5.57 1.51
N SER A 158 -1.14 -6.40 2.50
CA SER A 158 0.14 -6.25 3.21
C SER A 158 0.34 -4.81 3.74
N ALA A 159 1.37 -4.11 3.32
CA ALA A 159 1.60 -2.70 3.66
C ALA A 159 0.39 -1.82 3.33
N GLY A 160 -0.23 -2.01 2.15
CA GLY A 160 -1.47 -1.32 1.77
C GLY A 160 -2.64 -1.64 2.70
N ALA A 161 -2.69 -2.86 3.25
CA ALA A 161 -3.71 -3.24 4.22
C ALA A 161 -3.55 -2.51 5.57
N ASN A 162 -2.33 -2.21 6.00
CA ASN A 162 -2.09 -1.31 7.15
C ASN A 162 -2.61 0.11 6.86
N ILE A 163 -2.30 0.65 5.68
CA ILE A 163 -2.71 2.00 5.25
C ILE A 163 -4.25 2.12 5.26
N VAL A 164 -4.95 1.17 4.62
CA VAL A 164 -6.43 1.21 4.57
C VAL A 164 -7.06 0.91 5.93
N ALA A 165 -6.43 0.09 6.77
CA ALA A 165 -6.90 -0.15 8.13
C ALA A 165 -6.83 1.15 8.95
N LEU A 166 -5.73 1.91 8.87
CA LEU A 166 -5.62 3.24 9.48
C LEU A 166 -6.70 4.20 8.94
N ASN A 167 -6.99 4.17 7.63
CA ASN A 167 -8.08 4.99 7.08
C ASN A 167 -9.45 4.62 7.67
N GLY A 168 -9.71 3.35 7.97
CA GLY A 168 -10.97 2.90 8.56
C GLY A 168 -11.15 3.22 10.04
N VAL A 169 -10.05 3.33 10.81
CA VAL A 169 -10.11 3.53 12.27
C VAL A 169 -9.63 4.90 12.73
N ALA A 170 -8.78 5.58 11.96
CA ALA A 170 -8.10 6.82 12.32
C ALA A 170 -8.40 7.99 11.35
N TYR A 171 -9.53 7.92 10.64
CA TYR A 171 -9.94 8.88 9.61
C TYR A 171 -10.06 10.33 10.12
N ASP A 172 -10.23 10.54 11.41
CA ASP A 172 -10.35 11.83 12.08
C ASP A 172 -9.04 12.31 12.75
N GLN A 173 -7.98 11.50 12.73
CA GLN A 173 -6.72 11.85 13.39
C GLN A 173 -5.96 12.95 12.65
N PRO A 174 -5.60 14.08 13.29
CA PRO A 174 -4.89 15.19 12.65
C PRO A 174 -3.60 14.76 11.94
N LEU A 175 -2.85 13.81 12.53
CA LEU A 175 -1.60 13.28 11.98
C LEU A 175 -1.75 12.82 10.51
N PHE A 176 -2.85 12.16 10.17
CA PHE A 176 -3.08 11.59 8.83
C PHE A 176 -3.79 12.54 7.88
N ARG A 177 -4.26 13.68 8.38
CA ARG A 177 -5.05 14.66 7.64
C ARG A 177 -4.24 15.85 7.12
N SER A 178 -2.94 15.91 7.42
CA SER A 178 -2.10 17.07 7.09
C SER A 178 -1.96 17.34 5.58
N ASN A 179 -2.16 16.33 4.73
CA ASN A 179 -2.13 16.45 3.27
C ASN A 179 -3.51 16.67 2.63
N LEU A 180 -4.58 16.79 3.42
CA LEU A 180 -5.89 17.10 2.86
C LEU A 180 -5.94 18.56 2.43
N LYS A 181 -6.61 18.84 1.30
CA LYS A 181 -6.92 20.23 0.87
C LYS A 181 -7.93 20.87 1.81
N ASN A 182 -8.95 20.08 2.20
CA ASN A 182 -9.91 20.48 3.19
C ASN A 182 -9.69 19.71 4.49
N PRO A 183 -9.13 20.34 5.54
CA PRO A 183 -8.89 19.69 6.84
C PRO A 183 -10.16 19.09 7.47
N ASN A 184 -11.35 19.50 7.04
CA ASN A 184 -12.64 19.02 7.53
C ASN A 184 -13.30 18.00 6.59
N ALA A 185 -12.64 17.60 5.48
CA ALA A 185 -13.19 16.62 4.57
C ALA A 185 -13.53 15.29 5.28
N ASN A 186 -14.67 14.70 4.97
CA ASN A 186 -15.02 13.39 5.48
C ASN A 186 -14.32 12.29 4.64
N VAL A 187 -13.17 11.83 5.08
CA VAL A 187 -12.39 10.75 4.43
C VAL A 187 -12.67 9.36 5.01
N LYS A 188 -13.68 9.23 5.88
CA LYS A 188 -14.09 7.93 6.42
C LYS A 188 -14.63 7.05 5.30
N PRO A 189 -14.11 5.81 5.11
CA PRO A 189 -14.66 4.86 4.16
C PRO A 189 -15.92 4.19 4.72
N ARG A 190 -16.77 3.69 3.84
CA ARG A 190 -17.96 2.92 4.21
C ARG A 190 -17.61 1.56 4.80
N ALA A 191 -16.53 0.94 4.32
CA ALA A 191 -15.97 -0.30 4.85
C ALA A 191 -14.49 -0.43 4.45
N VAL A 192 -13.80 -1.35 5.09
CA VAL A 192 -12.39 -1.69 4.85
C VAL A 192 -12.27 -3.17 4.49
N ILE A 193 -11.48 -3.47 3.47
CA ILE A 193 -11.01 -4.81 3.14
C ILE A 193 -9.50 -4.80 3.31
N ALA A 194 -8.98 -5.58 4.27
CA ALA A 194 -7.56 -5.62 4.56
C ALA A 194 -7.07 -7.07 4.55
N LEU A 195 -6.27 -7.41 3.54
CA LEU A 195 -5.70 -8.74 3.38
C LEU A 195 -4.29 -8.76 4.00
N TYR A 196 -4.06 -9.72 4.89
CA TYR A 196 -2.81 -9.93 5.60
C TYR A 196 -2.13 -8.63 6.09
N PRO A 197 -2.85 -7.79 6.91
CA PRO A 197 -2.36 -6.50 7.37
C PRO A 197 -1.28 -6.64 8.45
N PRO A 198 -0.11 -5.98 8.34
CA PRO A 198 0.74 -5.73 9.48
C PRO A 198 0.06 -4.67 10.38
N VAL A 199 -0.20 -5.02 11.63
CA VAL A 199 -0.97 -4.20 12.59
C VAL A 199 -0.06 -3.62 13.66
N ASP A 200 0.67 -4.47 14.38
CA ASP A 200 1.63 -4.09 15.40
C ASP A 200 3.03 -4.54 15.00
N PHE A 201 3.85 -3.61 14.56
CA PHE A 201 5.20 -3.91 14.06
C PHE A 201 6.11 -4.52 15.12
N ASN A 202 5.94 -4.16 16.39
CA ASN A 202 6.72 -4.76 17.50
C ASN A 202 6.42 -6.24 17.70
N LYS A 203 5.29 -6.75 17.20
CA LYS A 203 4.84 -8.12 17.40
C LYS A 203 5.09 -9.05 16.22
N ILE A 204 5.63 -8.55 15.10
CA ILE A 204 5.87 -9.36 13.91
C ILE A 204 6.81 -10.53 14.24
N GLU A 205 7.94 -10.25 14.89
CA GLU A 205 8.90 -11.28 15.26
C GLU A 205 8.32 -12.32 16.23
N GLU A 206 7.59 -11.88 17.26
CA GLU A 206 6.90 -12.78 18.20
C GLU A 206 5.91 -13.68 17.47
N PHE A 207 5.08 -13.12 16.59
CA PHE A 207 4.01 -13.87 15.93
C PHE A 207 4.54 -14.86 14.88
N THR A 208 5.60 -14.51 14.15
CA THR A 208 6.26 -15.43 13.20
C THR A 208 7.00 -16.56 13.92
N ASN A 209 7.64 -16.27 15.05
CA ASN A 209 8.29 -17.30 15.87
C ASN A 209 7.26 -18.31 16.42
N ASN A 210 6.10 -17.84 16.89
CA ASN A 210 5.02 -18.70 17.39
C ASN A 210 4.42 -19.61 16.29
N GLN A 211 4.62 -19.29 15.01
CA GLN A 211 4.25 -20.13 13.88
C GLN A 211 5.35 -21.07 13.40
N ASN A 212 6.47 -21.19 14.14
CA ASN A 212 7.65 -21.96 13.76
C ASN A 212 8.24 -21.57 12.39
N CYS A 213 8.13 -20.29 12.04
CA CYS A 213 8.74 -19.76 10.81
C CYS A 213 10.26 -19.79 10.93
N LYS A 214 10.91 -20.44 9.97
CA LYS A 214 12.39 -20.47 9.92
C LYS A 214 12.90 -19.07 9.57
N LYS A 215 13.75 -18.51 10.42
CA LYS A 215 14.55 -17.33 10.08
C LYS A 215 15.75 -17.76 9.25
N GLY A 216 16.06 -17.00 8.22
CA GLY A 216 17.36 -17.18 7.51
C GLY A 216 18.52 -16.81 8.46
N ASP A 217 19.58 -17.62 8.45
CA ASP A 217 20.82 -17.38 9.21
C ASP A 217 21.66 -16.23 8.61
N SER A 218 21.08 -15.05 8.40
CA SER A 218 21.88 -13.90 7.96
C SER A 218 22.69 -13.36 9.13
N LYS A 219 24.02 -13.39 9.01
CA LYS A 219 24.95 -12.82 10.01
C LYS A 219 24.84 -11.30 10.15
N GLU A 220 24.31 -10.62 9.15
CA GLU A 220 24.03 -9.18 9.17
C GLU A 220 22.54 -8.94 9.33
N LYS A 221 22.18 -8.25 10.40
CA LYS A 221 20.78 -7.84 10.65
C LYS A 221 20.51 -6.54 9.87
N LEU A 222 20.05 -6.69 8.64
CA LEU A 222 19.53 -5.55 7.86
C LEU A 222 18.28 -4.98 8.55
N PRO A 223 18.03 -3.66 8.41
CA PRO A 223 16.79 -3.08 8.89
C PRO A 223 15.57 -3.76 8.25
N SER A 224 14.53 -4.02 9.04
CA SER A 224 13.27 -4.52 8.51
C SER A 224 12.57 -3.44 7.66
N LEU A 225 11.59 -3.84 6.83
CA LEU A 225 10.81 -2.89 6.02
C LEU A 225 10.04 -1.91 6.92
N GLU A 226 9.59 -2.36 8.08
CA GLU A 226 8.92 -1.55 9.08
C GLU A 226 9.87 -0.54 9.73
N GLU A 227 11.12 -0.93 10.00
CA GLU A 227 12.16 -0.01 10.51
C GLU A 227 12.48 1.06 9.47
N ILE A 228 12.60 0.70 8.19
CA ILE A 228 12.81 1.67 7.10
C ILE A 228 11.59 2.60 7.00
N TYR A 229 10.37 2.06 7.08
CA TYR A 229 9.12 2.83 7.02
C TYR A 229 8.99 3.83 8.19
N ILE A 230 9.34 3.42 9.40
CA ILE A 230 9.33 4.27 10.59
C ILE A 230 10.45 5.30 10.59
N GLY A 231 11.55 5.02 9.87
CA GLY A 231 12.75 5.88 9.76
C GLY A 231 13.84 5.54 10.76
N GLY A 232 13.88 4.29 11.24
CA GLY A 232 14.90 3.77 12.14
C GLY A 232 14.42 2.59 12.98
N ALA A 233 15.29 2.04 13.81
CA ALA A 233 14.98 0.90 14.67
C ALA A 233 13.71 1.14 15.49
N LEU A 234 12.77 0.19 15.49
CA LEU A 234 11.44 0.35 16.10
C LEU A 234 11.53 0.78 17.58
N LYS A 235 12.48 0.20 18.33
CA LYS A 235 12.71 0.53 19.74
C LYS A 235 13.06 2.00 20.00
N ASN A 236 13.63 2.69 19.00
CA ASN A 236 14.01 4.10 19.10
C ASN A 236 12.88 5.06 18.69
N HIS A 237 11.78 4.53 18.15
CA HIS A 237 10.63 5.31 17.66
C HIS A 237 9.28 4.81 18.20
N PRO A 238 9.12 4.58 19.52
CA PRO A 238 7.94 3.91 20.08
C PRO A 238 6.62 4.64 19.76
N GLU A 239 6.64 5.98 19.72
CA GLU A 239 5.43 6.76 19.40
C GLU A 239 5.03 6.60 17.93
N LYS A 240 5.97 6.61 16.98
CA LYS A 240 5.66 6.37 15.57
C LYS A 240 5.15 4.95 15.34
N VAL A 241 5.75 3.95 16.00
CA VAL A 241 5.28 2.55 15.94
C VAL A 241 3.85 2.43 16.47
N LYS A 242 3.56 3.07 17.60
CA LYS A 242 2.20 3.15 18.16
C LYS A 242 1.23 3.86 17.20
N GLN A 243 1.66 4.94 16.57
CA GLN A 243 0.86 5.68 15.59
C GLN A 243 0.60 4.86 14.31
N ALA A 244 1.52 3.99 13.89
CA ALA A 244 1.35 3.10 12.75
C ALA A 244 0.48 1.86 13.05
N ASN A 245 0.18 1.59 14.33
CA ASN A 245 -0.66 0.47 14.77
C ASN A 245 -2.15 0.83 14.67
N SER A 246 -2.84 0.26 13.71
CA SER A 246 -4.27 0.52 13.47
C SER A 246 -5.17 0.12 14.66
N ALA A 247 -4.79 -0.88 15.45
CA ALA A 247 -5.54 -1.28 16.63
C ALA A 247 -5.60 -0.19 17.71
N THR A 248 -4.66 0.76 17.71
CA THR A 248 -4.60 1.89 18.67
C THR A 248 -5.81 2.83 18.55
N TYR A 249 -6.37 2.96 17.34
CA TYR A 249 -7.43 3.93 17.04
C TYR A 249 -8.83 3.32 16.98
N VAL A 250 -8.96 2.03 17.18
CA VAL A 250 -10.27 1.36 17.11
C VAL A 250 -11.24 1.95 18.15
N SER A 251 -12.40 2.34 17.68
CA SER A 251 -13.50 2.84 18.48
C SER A 251 -14.84 2.36 17.90
N SER A 252 -15.95 2.58 18.60
CA SER A 252 -17.29 2.28 18.08
C SER A 252 -17.64 3.07 16.81
N LYS A 253 -16.87 4.12 16.48
CA LYS A 253 -17.01 4.91 15.25
C LYS A 253 -16.21 4.37 14.08
N SER A 254 -15.38 3.35 14.25
CA SER A 254 -14.59 2.74 13.17
C SER A 254 -15.48 2.16 12.07
N SER A 255 -14.98 2.11 10.85
CA SER A 255 -15.68 1.48 9.73
C SER A 255 -15.79 -0.03 9.92
N PRO A 256 -16.77 -0.74 9.33
CA PRO A 256 -16.80 -2.20 9.26
C PRO A 256 -15.60 -2.77 8.51
N PHE A 257 -15.15 -3.98 8.88
CA PHE A 257 -13.98 -4.64 8.29
C PHE A 257 -14.29 -6.00 7.69
N PHE A 258 -13.61 -6.31 6.58
CA PHE A 258 -13.30 -7.65 6.11
C PHE A 258 -11.80 -7.86 6.26
N LEU A 259 -11.40 -8.84 7.06
CA LEU A 259 -10.01 -9.21 7.29
C LEU A 259 -9.75 -10.60 6.76
N GLU A 260 -8.63 -10.80 6.08
CA GLU A 260 -8.22 -12.09 5.57
C GLU A 260 -6.73 -12.31 5.79
N ASN A 261 -6.34 -13.56 6.10
CA ASN A 261 -4.94 -13.93 6.35
C ASN A 261 -4.63 -15.34 5.87
N GLY A 262 -3.36 -15.56 5.52
CA GLY A 262 -2.81 -16.89 5.30
C GLY A 262 -2.45 -17.57 6.63
N GLY A 263 -2.76 -18.86 6.76
CA GLY A 263 -2.42 -19.65 7.95
C GLY A 263 -0.93 -20.00 8.05
N LYS A 264 -0.19 -19.86 6.95
CA LYS A 264 1.27 -20.08 6.86
C LYS A 264 2.04 -18.79 6.61
N ASP A 265 1.47 -17.64 7.01
CA ASP A 265 2.10 -16.34 6.83
C ASP A 265 3.33 -16.19 7.74
N CYS A 266 4.52 -16.33 7.15
CA CYS A 266 5.79 -16.19 7.84
C CYS A 266 6.46 -14.81 7.65
N ASN A 267 5.79 -13.87 7.00
CA ASN A 267 6.32 -12.51 6.86
C ASN A 267 5.92 -11.63 8.04
N ILE A 268 4.65 -11.67 8.42
CA ILE A 268 4.13 -10.83 9.52
C ILE A 268 3.43 -11.64 10.63
N GLY A 269 3.07 -12.89 10.35
CA GLY A 269 2.36 -13.78 11.27
C GLY A 269 0.83 -13.58 11.23
N THR A 270 0.12 -14.71 11.25
CA THR A 270 -1.36 -14.76 11.20
C THR A 270 -2.00 -13.99 12.37
N ALA A 271 -1.33 -13.90 13.51
CA ALA A 271 -1.83 -13.22 14.70
C ALA A 271 -2.01 -11.69 14.52
N GLN A 272 -1.40 -11.07 13.52
CA GLN A 272 -1.60 -9.65 13.22
C GLN A 272 -3.07 -9.33 12.91
N ALA A 273 -3.69 -10.05 11.98
CA ALA A 273 -5.10 -9.84 11.66
C ALA A 273 -6.03 -10.23 12.83
N LEU A 274 -5.66 -11.24 13.62
CA LEU A 274 -6.41 -11.63 14.81
C LEU A 274 -6.38 -10.54 15.90
N LEU A 275 -5.25 -9.85 16.07
CA LEU A 275 -5.12 -8.70 16.96
C LEU A 275 -6.13 -7.61 16.59
N LEU A 276 -6.17 -7.20 15.31
CA LEU A 276 -7.10 -6.17 14.82
C LEU A 276 -8.56 -6.65 14.96
N LYS A 277 -8.86 -7.89 14.52
CA LYS A 277 -10.20 -8.49 14.66
C LYS A 277 -10.71 -8.45 16.09
N ASN A 278 -9.89 -8.87 17.06
CA ASN A 278 -10.28 -8.93 18.45
C ASN A 278 -10.50 -7.53 19.03
N THR A 279 -9.68 -6.56 18.63
CA THR A 279 -9.86 -5.16 19.02
C THR A 279 -11.14 -4.58 18.43
N LEU A 280 -11.43 -4.79 17.13
CA LEU A 280 -12.69 -4.37 16.51
C LEU A 280 -13.91 -4.94 17.23
N LYS A 281 -13.89 -6.24 17.56
CA LYS A 281 -14.97 -6.89 18.33
C LYS A 281 -15.17 -6.28 19.70
N LYS A 282 -14.10 -5.93 20.41
CA LYS A 282 -14.17 -5.29 21.75
C LYS A 282 -14.94 -3.96 21.69
N TYR A 283 -14.88 -3.25 20.58
CA TYR A 283 -15.59 -1.98 20.38
C TYR A 283 -16.90 -2.13 19.60
N ASN A 284 -17.40 -3.38 19.43
CA ASN A 284 -18.64 -3.70 18.71
C ASN A 284 -18.62 -3.24 17.24
N VAL A 285 -17.44 -3.16 16.60
CA VAL A 285 -17.30 -2.86 15.19
C VAL A 285 -17.56 -4.12 14.37
N PRO A 286 -18.46 -4.11 13.37
CA PRO A 286 -18.69 -5.27 12.51
C PRO A 286 -17.41 -5.71 11.82
N VAL A 287 -17.04 -6.99 11.97
CA VAL A 287 -15.86 -7.58 11.34
C VAL A 287 -16.13 -8.98 10.84
N ARG A 288 -15.88 -9.22 9.56
CA ARG A 288 -15.76 -10.56 8.97
C ARG A 288 -14.28 -10.94 8.94
N TYR A 289 -13.98 -12.18 9.24
CA TYR A 289 -12.62 -12.70 9.21
C TYR A 289 -12.57 -14.04 8.48
N LYS A 290 -11.65 -14.16 7.55
CA LYS A 290 -11.38 -15.39 6.80
C LYS A 290 -9.91 -15.79 7.00
N LEU A 291 -9.69 -17.03 7.39
CA LEU A 291 -8.38 -17.67 7.36
C LEU A 291 -8.29 -18.58 6.15
N LEU A 292 -7.21 -18.45 5.38
CA LEU A 292 -6.81 -19.37 4.33
C LEU A 292 -5.70 -20.27 4.88
N PRO A 293 -6.01 -21.49 5.37
CA PRO A 293 -5.09 -22.24 6.23
C PRO A 293 -3.78 -22.66 5.54
N ASN A 294 -3.78 -22.77 4.22
CA ASN A 294 -2.62 -23.17 3.43
C ASN A 294 -1.88 -22.03 2.76
N ALA A 295 -2.43 -20.82 2.77
CA ALA A 295 -1.82 -19.64 2.17
C ALA A 295 -0.68 -19.08 3.02
N GLY A 296 0.33 -18.52 2.37
CA GLY A 296 1.38 -17.71 2.96
C GLY A 296 0.99 -16.24 3.11
N HIS A 297 1.97 -15.35 2.93
CA HIS A 297 1.77 -13.90 2.87
C HIS A 297 1.42 -13.48 1.44
N GLY A 298 0.14 -13.53 1.08
CA GLY A 298 -0.32 -13.38 -0.30
C GLY A 298 -0.28 -14.72 -1.06
N GLY A 299 -0.48 -14.66 -2.37
CA GLY A 299 -0.44 -15.80 -3.29
C GLY A 299 -1.77 -16.15 -3.93
N LEU A 300 -1.75 -17.18 -4.79
CA LEU A 300 -2.90 -17.57 -5.63
C LEU A 300 -4.14 -17.99 -4.83
N GLU A 301 -3.98 -18.41 -3.59
CA GLU A 301 -5.08 -18.79 -2.71
C GLU A 301 -6.04 -17.61 -2.45
N PHE A 302 -5.50 -16.39 -2.42
CA PHE A 302 -6.30 -15.16 -2.28
C PHE A 302 -7.04 -14.79 -3.57
N GLU A 303 -6.60 -15.31 -4.71
CA GLU A 303 -7.10 -14.98 -6.05
C GLU A 303 -8.09 -16.01 -6.61
N THR A 304 -8.40 -17.07 -5.86
CA THR A 304 -9.35 -18.08 -6.29
C THR A 304 -10.74 -17.48 -6.52
N LYS A 305 -11.51 -18.01 -7.49
CA LYS A 305 -12.89 -17.56 -7.75
C LYS A 305 -13.74 -17.54 -6.49
N GLN A 306 -13.57 -18.54 -5.62
CA GLN A 306 -14.31 -18.61 -4.36
C GLN A 306 -13.95 -17.43 -3.44
N ASN A 307 -12.67 -17.11 -3.35
CA ASN A 307 -12.21 -16.01 -2.48
C ASN A 307 -12.62 -14.64 -3.03
N VAL A 308 -12.46 -14.43 -4.33
CA VAL A 308 -12.95 -13.22 -5.01
C VAL A 308 -14.47 -13.05 -4.81
N SER A 309 -15.25 -14.14 -4.83
CA SER A 309 -16.70 -14.10 -4.54
C SER A 309 -16.98 -13.60 -3.13
N LEU A 310 -16.24 -14.06 -2.10
CA LEU A 310 -16.40 -13.58 -0.72
C LEU A 310 -16.13 -12.09 -0.58
N ILE A 311 -15.08 -11.58 -1.24
CA ILE A 311 -14.75 -10.16 -1.28
C ILE A 311 -15.87 -9.36 -1.93
N THR A 312 -16.37 -9.80 -3.10
CA THR A 312 -17.41 -9.09 -3.84
C THR A 312 -18.78 -9.16 -3.16
N GLU A 313 -19.10 -10.27 -2.48
CA GLU A 313 -20.29 -10.38 -1.62
C GLU A 313 -20.23 -9.41 -0.46
N TYR A 314 -19.05 -9.27 0.17
CA TYR A 314 -18.86 -8.28 1.21
C TYR A 314 -19.06 -6.85 0.67
N LEU A 315 -18.46 -6.50 -0.47
CA LEU A 315 -18.65 -5.21 -1.13
C LEU A 315 -20.13 -4.90 -1.35
N LYS A 316 -20.88 -5.83 -1.97
CA LYS A 316 -22.33 -5.68 -2.21
C LYS A 316 -23.12 -5.50 -0.91
N SER A 317 -22.73 -6.20 0.17
CA SER A 317 -23.41 -6.06 1.47
C SER A 317 -23.22 -4.68 2.11
N MET A 318 -22.11 -3.99 1.79
CA MET A 318 -21.81 -2.66 2.33
C MET A 318 -22.49 -1.52 1.58
N VAL A 319 -23.00 -1.76 0.37
CA VAL A 319 -23.58 -0.74 -0.52
C VAL A 319 -25.08 -0.97 -0.79
N LYS A 320 -25.71 -1.89 -0.07
CA LYS A 320 -27.06 -2.47 -0.30
C LYS A 320 -28.25 -1.50 -0.46
N ASN A 321 -28.09 -0.20 -0.40
CA ASN A 321 -29.20 0.75 -0.56
C ASN A 321 -29.14 1.56 -1.87
N GLY A 322 -28.48 1.03 -2.92
CA GLY A 322 -28.31 1.77 -4.18
C GLY A 322 -27.86 0.98 -5.40
N LEU A 323 -27.76 -0.36 -5.32
CA LEU A 323 -27.49 -1.21 -6.50
C LEU A 323 -28.75 -1.78 -7.09
#